data_fe98c760824e199559c7b88ec77e78dc
#
_entry.id   fe98c760824e199559c7b88ec77e78dc
#
_cell.length_a   1.000
_cell.length_b   1.000
_cell.length_c   1.000
_cell.angle_alpha   90.00
_cell.angle_beta   90.00
_cell.angle_gamma   90.00
#
_symmetry.space_group_name_H-M   'P 1'
#
loop_
_entity.id
_entity.type
_entity.pdbx_description
1 polymer ?
#
loop_
_entity_poly.entity_id
_entity_poly.type
_entity_poly.pdbx_seq_one_letter_code
_entity_poly.pdbx_strand_id
1 'polypeptide(L)'
;MKRTLLLLAALALGLSLSAQQIRTNYRSGGITHISTVPEACRDFEVRVEKVGFEDGSWMYQLFIDLRQKTAFTAPKGVKMSANLAGGAFVRVDQIGSDNPTKSRLEDGWYLNRLRYALEPADMERLLKGVKSLELATGWDPDDYLQYSFQDDAFSALLKRHCEALEKAAGATIDLTAEPAGRIDQKGSIMTAANPLVADGKDLKYNIILSHLYYKTTAAEDIDLAFQLGAEKQYRITPDSPVTFVLEGGQEITLPQTRDETNFLYLYPSMDQLRELAYGHITGLRIQTEDGTLQDAILDDSFSKAVNQQYQLLMSLSAR
;
A
#
# COMPACT_ATOMS: atom_id res chain seq x y z
N MET A 1 -17.75 34.66 0.10
CA MET A 1 -16.75 34.02 -0.79
C MET A 1 -15.57 33.37 -0.05
N LYS A 2 -14.83 34.00 0.88
CA LYS A 2 -13.68 33.37 1.57
C LYS A 2 -14.02 32.10 2.40
N ARG A 3 -15.21 32.03 3.02
CA ARG A 3 -15.63 30.85 3.82
C ARG A 3 -16.02 29.63 2.97
N THR A 4 -16.53 29.85 1.76
CA THR A 4 -16.88 28.78 0.82
C THR A 4 -15.64 28.15 0.19
N LEU A 5 -14.59 28.95 -0.07
CA LEU A 5 -13.30 28.45 -0.56
C LEU A 5 -12.58 27.58 0.48
N LEU A 6 -12.63 27.95 1.77
CA LEU A 6 -12.05 27.18 2.87
C LEU A 6 -12.77 25.83 3.08
N LEU A 7 -14.09 25.78 2.88
CA LEU A 7 -14.86 24.53 2.96
C LEU A 7 -14.58 23.59 1.79
N LEU A 8 -14.41 24.13 0.57
CA LEU A 8 -14.02 23.36 -0.61
C LEU A 8 -12.58 22.83 -0.50
N ALA A 9 -11.65 23.65 0.00
CA ALA A 9 -10.28 23.21 0.26
C ALA A 9 -10.20 22.13 1.36
N ALA A 10 -11.02 22.24 2.41
CA ALA A 10 -11.13 21.21 3.46
C ALA A 10 -11.78 19.91 2.94
N LEU A 11 -12.75 20.00 2.02
CA LEU A 11 -13.32 18.83 1.36
C LEU A 11 -12.34 18.15 0.41
N ALA A 12 -11.58 18.93 -0.38
CA ALA A 12 -10.56 18.41 -1.28
C ALA A 12 -9.40 17.74 -0.52
N LEU A 13 -8.94 18.34 0.59
CA LEU A 13 -7.96 17.74 1.50
C LEU A 13 -8.50 16.48 2.18
N GLY A 14 -9.78 16.46 2.54
CA GLY A 14 -10.42 15.28 3.13
C GLY A 14 -10.55 14.11 2.16
N LEU A 15 -10.76 14.37 0.88
CA LEU A 15 -10.84 13.34 -0.16
C LEU A 15 -9.45 12.79 -0.54
N SER A 16 -8.43 13.64 -0.61
CA SER A 16 -7.05 13.21 -0.85
C SER A 16 -6.46 12.39 0.32
N LEU A 17 -6.74 12.79 1.57
CA LEU A 17 -6.31 12.03 2.75
C LEU A 17 -6.97 10.65 2.83
N SER A 18 -8.22 10.47 2.35
CA SER A 18 -8.86 9.15 2.37
C SER A 18 -8.30 8.20 1.30
N ALA A 19 -7.89 8.70 0.14
CA ALA A 19 -7.24 7.90 -0.91
C ALA A 19 -5.83 7.47 -0.48
N GLN A 20 -5.08 8.33 0.21
CA GLN A 20 -3.75 8.04 0.75
C GLN A 20 -3.74 6.96 1.85
N GLN A 21 -4.88 6.67 2.48
CA GLN A 21 -4.98 5.64 3.53
C GLN A 21 -5.11 4.20 3.00
N ILE A 22 -5.34 4.01 1.71
CA ILE A 22 -5.44 2.68 1.11
C ILE A 22 -4.08 2.26 0.55
N ARG A 23 -3.60 1.09 0.97
CA ARG A 23 -2.40 0.46 0.48
C ARG A 23 -2.68 -0.43 -0.72
N THR A 24 -3.70 -1.28 -0.63
CA THR A 24 -4.07 -2.21 -1.70
C THR A 24 -5.59 -2.32 -1.82
N ASN A 25 -6.09 -2.48 -3.03
CA ASN A 25 -7.49 -2.71 -3.31
C ASN A 25 -7.65 -3.52 -4.61
N TYR A 26 -7.63 -4.85 -4.48
CA TYR A 26 -7.71 -5.74 -5.64
C TYR A 26 -8.54 -7.00 -5.34
N ARG A 27 -8.98 -7.67 -6.40
CA ARG A 27 -9.58 -9.01 -6.36
C ARG A 27 -8.72 -9.97 -7.18
N SER A 28 -8.40 -11.14 -6.62
CA SER A 28 -7.64 -12.18 -7.27
C SER A 28 -8.11 -13.55 -6.79
N GLY A 29 -8.34 -14.50 -7.71
CA GLY A 29 -8.77 -15.86 -7.38
C GLY A 29 -10.09 -15.89 -6.59
N GLY A 30 -11.02 -14.97 -6.89
CA GLY A 30 -12.31 -14.88 -6.18
C GLY A 30 -12.25 -14.15 -4.82
N ILE A 31 -11.05 -13.84 -4.33
CA ILE A 31 -10.87 -13.16 -3.04
C ILE A 31 -10.59 -11.68 -3.26
N THR A 32 -11.29 -10.83 -2.55
CA THR A 32 -11.08 -9.37 -2.54
C THR A 32 -10.19 -9.01 -1.36
N HIS A 33 -9.17 -8.21 -1.61
CA HIS A 33 -8.22 -7.71 -0.63
C HIS A 33 -8.21 -6.17 -0.65
N ILE A 34 -8.62 -5.55 0.45
CA ILE A 34 -8.54 -4.11 0.63
C ILE A 34 -7.76 -3.85 1.91
N SER A 35 -6.60 -3.21 1.83
CA SER A 35 -5.78 -2.92 3.01
C SER A 35 -5.46 -1.45 3.13
N THR A 36 -5.34 -0.99 4.37
CA THR A 36 -4.96 0.39 4.69
C THR A 36 -3.45 0.54 4.76
N VAL A 37 -2.98 1.78 4.69
CA VAL A 37 -1.59 2.13 5.03
C VAL A 37 -1.38 1.93 6.54
N PRO A 38 -0.22 1.45 6.99
CA PRO A 38 0.11 1.42 8.41
C PRO A 38 0.02 2.81 9.05
N GLU A 39 -0.56 2.88 10.23
CA GLU A 39 -0.66 4.11 11.02
C GLU A 39 -0.05 3.87 12.41
N ALA A 40 0.76 4.81 12.88
CA ALA A 40 1.44 4.70 14.15
C ALA A 40 0.45 4.75 15.32
N CYS A 41 0.64 3.84 16.29
CA CYS A 41 -0.08 3.80 17.56
C CYS A 41 0.92 3.51 18.68
N ARG A 42 1.35 4.55 19.40
CA ARG A 42 2.41 4.47 20.41
C ARG A 42 3.75 4.01 19.79
N ASP A 43 4.25 2.85 20.18
CA ASP A 43 5.50 2.22 19.75
C ASP A 43 5.30 1.08 18.74
N PHE A 44 4.13 1.00 18.15
CA PHE A 44 3.81 0.04 17.07
C PHE A 44 2.99 0.71 15.96
N GLU A 45 2.93 0.05 14.84
CA GLU A 45 2.09 0.44 13.70
C GLU A 45 0.93 -0.54 13.53
N VAL A 46 -0.19 -0.01 13.10
CA VAL A 46 -1.42 -0.77 12.87
C VAL A 46 -1.83 -0.65 11.41
N ARG A 47 -2.16 -1.77 10.81
CA ARG A 47 -2.79 -1.86 9.51
C ARG A 47 -3.98 -2.80 9.56
N VAL A 48 -5.04 -2.46 8.87
CA VAL A 48 -6.23 -3.31 8.76
C VAL A 48 -6.43 -3.71 7.31
N GLU A 49 -6.77 -4.97 7.10
CA GLU A 49 -7.16 -5.51 5.80
C GLU A 49 -8.58 -6.09 5.89
N LYS A 50 -9.42 -5.80 4.91
CA LYS A 50 -10.71 -6.45 4.70
C LYS A 50 -10.55 -7.49 3.60
N VAL A 51 -10.88 -8.73 3.90
CA VAL A 51 -10.81 -9.86 2.98
C VAL A 51 -12.23 -10.30 2.68
N GLY A 52 -12.66 -10.19 1.43
CA GLY A 52 -13.98 -10.60 0.97
C GLY A 52 -13.89 -11.90 0.18
N PHE A 53 -14.87 -12.78 0.34
CA PHE A 53 -14.94 -14.09 -0.30
C PHE A 53 -16.02 -14.13 -1.38
N GLU A 54 -16.01 -15.15 -2.23
CA GLU A 54 -16.97 -15.32 -3.34
C GLU A 54 -18.42 -15.46 -2.89
N ASP A 55 -18.64 -16.04 -1.71
CA ASP A 55 -19.97 -16.21 -1.11
C ASP A 55 -20.55 -14.91 -0.52
N GLY A 56 -19.83 -13.79 -0.64
CA GLY A 56 -20.19 -12.49 -0.09
C GLY A 56 -19.85 -12.33 1.39
N SER A 57 -19.31 -13.36 2.04
CA SER A 57 -18.77 -13.22 3.40
C SER A 57 -17.45 -12.44 3.38
N TRP A 58 -17.07 -11.92 4.53
CA TRP A 58 -15.84 -11.17 4.68
C TRP A 58 -15.31 -11.23 6.12
N MET A 59 -14.03 -10.98 6.26
CA MET A 59 -13.34 -10.89 7.55
C MET A 59 -12.36 -9.72 7.56
N TYR A 60 -11.93 -9.33 8.75
CA TYR A 60 -10.80 -8.42 8.90
C TYR A 60 -9.53 -9.17 9.28
N GLN A 61 -8.39 -8.61 8.85
CA GLN A 61 -7.09 -8.98 9.38
C GLN A 61 -6.46 -7.74 9.99
N LEU A 62 -6.07 -7.86 11.24
CA LEU A 62 -5.37 -6.81 11.98
C LEU A 62 -3.88 -7.15 11.99
N PHE A 63 -3.07 -6.25 11.48
CA PHE A 63 -1.62 -6.34 11.52
C PHE A 63 -1.09 -5.35 12.55
N ILE A 64 -0.19 -5.82 13.40
CA ILE A 64 0.50 -5.00 14.39
C ILE A 64 2.00 -5.21 14.18
N ASP A 65 2.68 -4.16 13.78
CA ASP A 65 4.12 -4.14 13.54
C ASP A 65 4.82 -3.47 14.73
N LEU A 66 5.59 -4.27 15.50
CA LEU A 66 6.27 -3.86 16.72
C LEU A 66 7.75 -3.66 16.47
N ARG A 67 8.26 -2.46 16.73
CA ARG A 67 9.69 -2.18 16.68
C ARG A 67 10.32 -2.37 18.05
N GLN A 68 11.18 -3.39 18.22
CA GLN A 68 11.79 -3.75 19.49
C GLN A 68 13.26 -4.13 19.36
N LYS A 69 14.00 -4.05 20.48
CA LYS A 69 15.42 -4.46 20.54
C LYS A 69 15.61 -5.98 20.45
N THR A 70 14.59 -6.74 20.79
CA THR A 70 14.62 -8.20 20.77
C THR A 70 13.65 -8.74 19.72
N ALA A 71 14.10 -9.75 18.98
CA ALA A 71 13.20 -10.53 18.16
C ALA A 71 12.46 -11.53 19.03
N PHE A 72 11.17 -11.64 18.84
CA PHE A 72 10.38 -12.71 19.45
C PHE A 72 9.63 -13.52 18.39
N THR A 73 9.18 -14.69 18.76
CA THR A 73 8.41 -15.58 17.91
C THR A 73 7.02 -15.71 18.50
N ALA A 74 6.04 -15.07 17.89
CA ALA A 74 4.64 -15.26 18.26
C ALA A 74 4.05 -16.35 17.36
N PRO A 75 3.87 -17.60 17.84
CA PRO A 75 3.42 -18.70 17.03
C PRO A 75 1.97 -18.53 16.56
N LYS A 76 1.59 -19.24 15.50
CA LYS A 76 0.19 -19.34 15.09
C LYS A 76 -0.66 -19.93 16.22
N GLY A 77 -1.82 -19.32 16.49
CA GLY A 77 -2.75 -19.77 17.54
C GLY A 77 -2.53 -19.12 18.89
N VAL A 78 -1.43 -18.39 19.14
CA VAL A 78 -1.34 -17.53 20.32
C VAL A 78 -2.32 -16.37 20.19
N LYS A 79 -2.73 -15.78 21.31
CA LYS A 79 -3.87 -14.87 21.34
C LYS A 79 -3.45 -13.40 21.52
N MET A 80 -4.16 -12.53 20.84
CA MET A 80 -4.34 -11.16 21.28
C MET A 80 -5.58 -11.13 22.19
N SER A 81 -5.47 -10.46 23.33
CA SER A 81 -6.61 -10.15 24.20
C SER A 81 -6.80 -8.64 24.26
N ALA A 82 -7.99 -8.15 23.97
CA ALA A 82 -8.37 -6.75 24.10
C ALA A 82 -9.40 -6.59 25.20
N ASN A 83 -9.07 -5.83 26.25
CA ASN A 83 -10.02 -5.47 27.30
C ASN A 83 -10.78 -4.22 26.86
N LEU A 84 -12.11 -4.31 26.89
CA LEU A 84 -12.99 -3.27 26.41
C LEU A 84 -13.52 -2.38 27.55
N ALA A 85 -14.02 -1.21 27.21
CA ALA A 85 -14.81 -0.41 28.10
C ALA A 85 -16.02 -1.23 28.61
N GLY A 86 -16.29 -1.20 29.92
CA GLY A 86 -17.38 -1.99 30.54
C GLY A 86 -17.00 -3.41 30.96
N GLY A 87 -15.71 -3.81 30.87
CA GLY A 87 -15.20 -5.08 31.39
C GLY A 87 -15.37 -6.29 30.49
N ALA A 88 -15.92 -6.11 29.28
CA ALA A 88 -15.91 -7.15 28.26
C ALA A 88 -14.50 -7.31 27.64
N PHE A 89 -14.25 -8.44 27.00
CA PHE A 89 -13.00 -8.67 26.29
C PHE A 89 -13.23 -9.34 24.91
N VAL A 90 -12.28 -9.14 24.00
CA VAL A 90 -12.17 -9.82 22.72
C VAL A 90 -10.88 -10.62 22.72
N ARG A 91 -10.93 -11.87 22.30
CA ARG A 91 -9.76 -12.72 22.09
C ARG A 91 -9.74 -13.23 20.67
N VAL A 92 -8.61 -13.04 19.98
CA VAL A 92 -8.43 -13.47 18.61
C VAL A 92 -7.10 -14.19 18.44
N ASP A 93 -7.11 -15.19 17.58
CA ASP A 93 -5.94 -16.02 17.32
C ASP A 93 -5.02 -15.33 16.29
N GLN A 94 -3.71 -15.45 16.53
CA GLN A 94 -2.73 -15.13 15.52
C GLN A 94 -2.79 -16.12 14.37
N ILE A 95 -2.83 -15.60 13.16
CA ILE A 95 -2.93 -16.39 11.91
C ILE A 95 -1.63 -16.35 11.08
N GLY A 96 -0.59 -15.68 11.56
CA GLY A 96 0.72 -15.67 10.89
C GLY A 96 1.30 -17.07 10.71
N SER A 97 2.34 -17.19 9.89
CA SER A 97 3.07 -18.43 9.74
C SER A 97 3.72 -18.84 11.06
N ASP A 98 3.98 -20.15 11.24
CA ASP A 98 4.73 -20.67 12.39
C ASP A 98 6.15 -20.10 12.50
N ASN A 99 6.58 -19.36 11.47
CA ASN A 99 7.82 -18.61 11.42
C ASN A 99 7.47 -17.12 11.31
N PRO A 100 7.29 -16.39 12.42
CA PRO A 100 6.88 -15.00 12.39
C PRO A 100 7.89 -14.17 11.61
N THR A 101 7.35 -13.28 10.81
CA THR A 101 8.17 -12.39 10.00
C THR A 101 8.83 -11.38 10.93
N LYS A 102 10.06 -11.65 11.30
CA LYS A 102 10.93 -10.70 12.00
C LYS A 102 11.99 -10.21 11.03
N SER A 103 12.15 -8.93 10.94
CA SER A 103 13.19 -8.30 10.14
C SER A 103 14.11 -7.52 11.07
N ARG A 104 15.42 -7.77 10.96
CA ARG A 104 16.42 -6.93 11.63
C ARG A 104 16.58 -5.65 10.81
N LEU A 105 16.39 -4.53 11.47
CA LEU A 105 16.58 -3.21 10.88
C LEU A 105 18.06 -2.80 10.92
N GLU A 106 18.46 -1.83 10.12
CA GLU A 106 19.85 -1.35 10.02
C GLU A 106 20.40 -0.81 11.34
N ASP A 107 19.53 -0.25 12.18
CA ASP A 107 19.87 0.27 13.52
C ASP A 107 19.96 -0.82 14.61
N GLY A 108 19.86 -2.09 14.24
CA GLY A 108 19.92 -3.23 15.14
C GLY A 108 18.63 -3.55 15.88
N TRP A 109 17.53 -2.83 15.58
CA TRP A 109 16.20 -3.18 16.07
C TRP A 109 15.58 -4.29 15.24
N TYR A 110 14.50 -4.87 15.74
CA TYR A 110 13.70 -5.87 15.04
C TYR A 110 12.30 -5.34 14.80
N LEU A 111 11.78 -5.63 13.61
CA LEU A 111 10.37 -5.46 13.29
C LEU A 111 9.66 -6.80 13.49
N ASN A 112 8.89 -6.92 14.55
CA ASN A 112 8.10 -8.10 14.86
C ASN A 112 6.67 -7.88 14.35
N ARG A 113 6.21 -8.71 13.42
CA ARG A 113 4.89 -8.58 12.78
C ARG A 113 3.93 -9.59 13.36
N LEU A 114 2.81 -9.11 13.86
CA LEU A 114 1.70 -9.91 14.35
C LEU A 114 0.50 -9.75 13.42
N ARG A 115 -0.22 -10.83 13.19
CA ARG A 115 -1.38 -10.85 12.29
C ARG A 115 -2.51 -11.64 12.92
N TYR A 116 -3.68 -11.01 13.04
CA TYR A 116 -4.86 -11.57 13.69
C TYR A 116 -6.03 -11.59 12.73
N ALA A 117 -6.81 -12.68 12.75
CA ALA A 117 -8.07 -12.76 12.05
C ALA A 117 -9.20 -12.33 12.98
N LEU A 118 -10.04 -11.41 12.50
CA LEU A 118 -11.19 -10.90 13.24
C LEU A 118 -12.46 -11.11 12.42
N GLU A 119 -13.43 -11.75 13.04
CA GLU A 119 -14.78 -11.74 12.51
C GLU A 119 -15.36 -10.31 12.56
N PRO A 120 -16.33 -9.97 11.70
CA PRO A 120 -16.98 -8.66 11.72
C PRO A 120 -17.47 -8.24 13.10
N ALA A 121 -18.07 -9.17 13.85
CA ALA A 121 -18.56 -8.93 15.20
C ALA A 121 -17.46 -8.57 16.19
N ASP A 122 -16.28 -9.15 16.08
CA ASP A 122 -15.14 -8.82 16.95
C ASP A 122 -14.58 -7.43 16.62
N MET A 123 -14.49 -7.08 15.32
CA MET A 123 -14.13 -5.73 14.93
C MET A 123 -15.11 -4.70 15.47
N GLU A 124 -16.42 -4.92 15.34
CA GLU A 124 -17.45 -4.04 15.90
C GLU A 124 -17.31 -3.86 17.42
N ARG A 125 -16.89 -4.90 18.15
CA ARG A 125 -16.62 -4.82 19.57
C ARG A 125 -15.40 -3.97 19.89
N LEU A 126 -14.31 -4.14 19.13
CA LEU A 126 -13.09 -3.33 19.27
C LEU A 126 -13.34 -1.85 18.98
N LEU A 127 -14.25 -1.52 18.05
CA LEU A 127 -14.61 -0.14 17.74
C LEU A 127 -15.36 0.58 18.88
N LYS A 128 -15.92 -0.15 19.86
CA LYS A 128 -16.68 0.43 20.98
C LYS A 128 -15.81 0.94 22.15
N GLY A 129 -14.52 0.71 22.11
CA GLY A 129 -13.58 1.22 23.10
C GLY A 129 -12.67 0.15 23.67
N VAL A 130 -11.40 0.19 23.29
CA VAL A 130 -10.34 -0.69 23.79
C VAL A 130 -9.58 0.05 24.88
N LYS A 131 -9.49 -0.53 26.09
CA LYS A 131 -8.76 0.01 27.23
C LYS A 131 -7.34 -0.54 27.32
N SER A 132 -7.15 -1.82 26.99
CA SER A 132 -5.82 -2.41 26.91
C SER A 132 -5.76 -3.55 25.90
N LEU A 133 -4.56 -3.78 25.36
CA LEU A 133 -4.21 -4.94 24.56
C LEU A 133 -3.15 -5.75 25.28
N GLU A 134 -3.28 -7.06 25.21
CA GLU A 134 -2.27 -8.03 25.54
C GLU A 134 -1.92 -8.81 24.27
N LEU A 135 -0.68 -8.71 23.85
CA LEU A 135 -0.15 -9.34 22.64
C LEU A 135 0.78 -10.46 23.07
N ALA A 136 0.37 -11.72 22.90
CA ALA A 136 1.24 -12.84 23.21
C ALA A 136 2.45 -12.86 22.27
N THR A 137 3.64 -13.03 22.84
CA THR A 137 4.92 -13.06 22.10
C THR A 137 5.53 -14.45 22.05
N GLY A 138 4.96 -15.42 22.75
CA GLY A 138 5.38 -16.83 22.83
C GLY A 138 4.23 -17.73 23.26
N TRP A 139 4.55 -18.99 23.54
CA TRP A 139 3.60 -19.97 24.07
C TRP A 139 3.43 -19.90 25.59
N ASP A 140 4.43 -19.33 26.28
CA ASP A 140 4.34 -19.15 27.71
C ASP A 140 3.25 -18.12 28.02
N PRO A 141 2.33 -18.40 28.96
CA PRO A 141 1.31 -17.44 29.37
C PRO A 141 1.86 -16.10 29.89
N ASP A 142 3.10 -16.08 30.35
CA ASP A 142 3.77 -14.87 30.84
C ASP A 142 4.51 -14.09 29.70
N ASP A 143 4.60 -14.69 28.51
CA ASP A 143 5.22 -14.07 27.33
C ASP A 143 4.23 -13.17 26.60
N TYR A 144 3.99 -11.97 27.10
CA TYR A 144 3.12 -11.00 26.45
C TYR A 144 3.60 -9.56 26.63
N LEU A 145 3.18 -8.71 25.69
CA LEU A 145 3.30 -7.26 25.77
C LEU A 145 1.95 -6.66 26.11
N GLN A 146 1.93 -5.75 27.08
CA GLN A 146 0.70 -5.09 27.51
C GLN A 146 0.72 -3.60 27.15
N TYR A 147 -0.34 -3.14 26.54
CA TYR A 147 -0.58 -1.75 26.16
C TYR A 147 -1.88 -1.25 26.77
N SER A 148 -1.83 -0.11 27.47
CA SER A 148 -3.02 0.56 27.99
C SER A 148 -3.29 1.82 27.18
N PHE A 149 -4.55 2.09 26.82
CA PHE A 149 -4.96 3.24 26.02
C PHE A 149 -5.80 4.20 26.85
N GLN A 150 -5.52 5.48 26.68
CA GLN A 150 -6.35 6.57 27.18
C GLN A 150 -7.27 7.04 26.04
N ASP A 151 -8.42 7.58 26.39
CA ASP A 151 -9.33 8.28 25.44
C ASP A 151 -9.73 7.48 24.19
N ASP A 152 -9.86 6.16 24.30
CA ASP A 152 -10.24 5.25 23.23
C ASP A 152 -9.38 5.38 21.94
N ALA A 153 -8.12 5.83 22.08
CA ALA A 153 -7.22 6.14 20.96
C ALA A 153 -7.08 4.97 19.97
N PHE A 154 -6.96 3.74 20.48
CA PHE A 154 -6.85 2.56 19.61
C PHE A 154 -8.15 2.28 18.84
N SER A 155 -9.31 2.40 19.46
CA SER A 155 -10.59 2.23 18.78
C SER A 155 -10.85 3.32 17.75
N ALA A 156 -10.46 4.57 18.06
CA ALA A 156 -10.54 5.67 17.10
C ALA A 156 -9.63 5.43 15.87
N LEU A 157 -8.44 4.87 16.08
CA LEU A 157 -7.55 4.45 15.01
C LEU A 157 -8.20 3.36 14.15
N LEU A 158 -8.70 2.28 14.74
CA LEU A 158 -9.39 1.21 14.03
C LEU A 158 -10.60 1.73 13.23
N LYS A 159 -11.34 2.70 13.81
CA LYS A 159 -12.49 3.31 13.14
C LYS A 159 -12.08 4.01 11.85
N ARG A 160 -10.98 4.80 11.86
CA ARG A 160 -10.46 5.45 10.65
C ARG A 160 -10.08 4.43 9.58
N HIS A 161 -9.41 3.33 9.98
CA HIS A 161 -9.09 2.25 9.04
C HIS A 161 -10.35 1.63 8.43
N CYS A 162 -11.35 1.28 9.23
CA CYS A 162 -12.60 0.69 8.74
C CYS A 162 -13.34 1.65 7.80
N GLU A 163 -13.43 2.94 8.11
CA GLU A 163 -14.06 3.95 7.25
C GLU A 163 -13.34 4.08 5.90
N ALA A 164 -12.00 3.99 5.88
CA ALA A 164 -11.22 4.01 4.66
C ALA A 164 -11.49 2.76 3.79
N LEU A 165 -11.54 1.57 4.41
CA LEU A 165 -11.83 0.31 3.73
C LEU A 165 -13.23 0.30 3.09
N GLU A 166 -14.24 0.81 3.80
CA GLU A 166 -15.62 0.89 3.28
C GLU A 166 -15.71 1.85 2.07
N LYS A 167 -15.05 2.99 2.13
CA LYS A 167 -14.99 3.94 1.00
C LYS A 167 -14.30 3.35 -0.22
N ALA A 168 -13.26 2.52 -0.01
CA ALA A 168 -12.47 1.94 -1.08
C ALA A 168 -13.16 0.75 -1.77
N ALA A 169 -14.16 0.13 -1.15
CA ALA A 169 -14.77 -1.11 -1.64
C ALA A 169 -15.37 -0.98 -3.05
N GLY A 170 -15.82 0.23 -3.45
CA GLY A 170 -16.38 0.49 -4.78
C GLY A 170 -15.34 0.60 -5.91
N ALA A 171 -14.04 0.68 -5.59
CA ALA A 171 -12.95 0.90 -6.54
C ALA A 171 -11.99 -0.29 -6.64
N THR A 172 -12.46 -1.51 -6.33
CA THR A 172 -11.64 -2.73 -6.37
C THR A 172 -11.27 -3.09 -7.80
N ILE A 173 -9.96 -3.32 -8.02
CA ILE A 173 -9.42 -3.75 -9.31
C ILE A 173 -9.43 -5.26 -9.38
N ASP A 174 -10.02 -5.81 -10.46
CA ASP A 174 -10.05 -7.25 -10.71
C ASP A 174 -8.78 -7.68 -11.45
N LEU A 175 -7.94 -8.46 -10.77
CA LEU A 175 -6.70 -9.01 -11.32
C LEU A 175 -6.87 -10.42 -11.90
N THR A 176 -8.08 -10.98 -11.90
CA THR A 176 -8.30 -12.36 -12.39
C THR A 176 -8.13 -12.47 -13.90
N ALA A 177 -8.37 -11.39 -14.65
CA ALA A 177 -8.21 -11.32 -16.09
C ALA A 177 -6.83 -10.82 -16.55
N GLU A 178 -5.98 -10.36 -15.62
CA GLU A 178 -4.69 -9.78 -15.95
C GLU A 178 -3.60 -10.85 -16.10
N PRO A 179 -2.60 -10.62 -16.97
CA PRO A 179 -1.46 -11.51 -17.06
C PRO A 179 -0.76 -11.58 -15.70
N ALA A 180 -0.59 -12.79 -15.19
CA ALA A 180 0.10 -13.01 -13.94
C ALA A 180 1.52 -12.44 -14.03
N GLY A 181 1.91 -11.66 -13.04
CA GLY A 181 3.31 -11.30 -12.86
C GLY A 181 4.15 -12.56 -12.62
N ARG A 182 5.43 -12.49 -12.81
CA ARG A 182 6.37 -13.58 -12.56
C ARG A 182 7.30 -13.25 -11.42
N ILE A 183 7.63 -14.28 -10.66
CA ILE A 183 8.72 -14.25 -9.70
C ILE A 183 9.89 -14.98 -10.33
N ASP A 184 11.03 -14.32 -10.48
CA ASP A 184 12.23 -14.95 -11.02
C ASP A 184 12.93 -15.80 -9.96
N GLN A 185 13.99 -16.53 -10.38
CA GLN A 185 14.79 -17.39 -9.48
C GLN A 185 15.53 -16.62 -8.38
N LYS A 186 15.66 -15.29 -8.52
CA LYS A 186 16.32 -14.42 -7.53
C LYS A 186 15.32 -13.80 -6.55
N GLY A 187 14.03 -14.04 -6.75
CA GLY A 187 12.95 -13.47 -5.95
C GLY A 187 12.49 -12.08 -6.41
N SER A 188 12.96 -11.61 -7.57
CA SER A 188 12.46 -10.38 -8.17
C SER A 188 11.04 -10.59 -8.67
N ILE A 189 10.14 -9.68 -8.35
CA ILE A 189 8.76 -9.70 -8.78
C ILE A 189 8.63 -8.74 -9.97
N MET A 190 8.19 -9.25 -11.09
CA MET A 190 7.88 -8.43 -12.27
C MET A 190 6.37 -8.50 -12.53
N THR A 191 5.74 -7.36 -12.60
CA THR A 191 4.37 -7.28 -13.07
C THR A 191 4.38 -7.29 -14.59
N ALA A 192 3.51 -8.05 -15.18
CA ALA A 192 3.19 -8.09 -16.60
C ALA A 192 4.28 -8.62 -17.56
N ALA A 193 3.95 -9.72 -18.22
CA ALA A 193 4.54 -10.06 -19.52
C ALA A 193 4.04 -9.12 -20.64
N ASN A 194 2.84 -8.53 -20.47
CA ASN A 194 2.25 -7.56 -21.38
C ASN A 194 2.02 -6.24 -20.64
N PRO A 195 2.77 -5.19 -20.98
CA PRO A 195 2.57 -3.88 -20.38
C PRO A 195 1.18 -3.33 -20.66
N LEU A 196 0.60 -2.65 -19.71
CA LEU A 196 -0.65 -1.92 -19.91
C LEU A 196 -0.39 -0.67 -20.73
N VAL A 197 -1.32 -0.37 -21.62
CA VAL A 197 -1.26 0.82 -22.47
C VAL A 197 -2.11 1.91 -21.87
N ALA A 198 -1.54 3.11 -21.74
CA ALA A 198 -2.23 4.32 -21.34
C ALA A 198 -2.12 5.37 -22.45
N ASP A 199 -3.18 6.14 -22.64
CA ASP A 199 -3.26 7.17 -23.68
C ASP A 199 -3.00 8.56 -23.08
N GLY A 200 -1.99 9.24 -23.62
CA GLY A 200 -1.81 10.67 -23.50
C GLY A 200 -2.43 11.40 -24.70
N LYS A 201 -2.39 12.74 -24.68
CA LYS A 201 -2.88 13.56 -25.77
C LYS A 201 -2.09 13.33 -27.05
N ASP A 202 -0.77 13.32 -26.94
CA ASP A 202 0.15 13.24 -28.08
C ASP A 202 0.91 11.90 -28.14
N LEU A 203 0.95 11.16 -27.02
CA LEU A 203 1.72 9.93 -26.88
C LEU A 203 0.90 8.78 -26.27
N LYS A 204 1.34 7.57 -26.57
CA LYS A 204 0.90 6.35 -25.86
C LYS A 204 2.01 5.87 -24.93
N TYR A 205 1.63 5.27 -23.82
CA TYR A 205 2.55 4.81 -22.81
C TYR A 205 2.34 3.33 -22.51
N ASN A 206 3.39 2.52 -22.68
CA ASN A 206 3.41 1.14 -22.17
C ASN A 206 4.02 1.14 -20.77
N ILE A 207 3.24 0.79 -19.76
CA ILE A 207 3.63 0.88 -18.35
C ILE A 207 3.97 -0.50 -17.82
N ILE A 208 5.16 -0.63 -17.24
CA ILE A 208 5.65 -1.83 -16.56
C ILE A 208 6.08 -1.42 -15.16
N LEU A 209 5.71 -2.22 -14.16
CA LEU A 209 6.16 -2.06 -12.80
C LEU A 209 6.87 -3.33 -12.35
N SER A 210 8.05 -3.22 -11.82
CA SER A 210 8.78 -4.35 -11.27
C SER A 210 9.30 -4.04 -9.88
N HIS A 211 9.39 -5.08 -9.07
CA HIS A 211 9.93 -5.02 -7.72
C HIS A 211 11.17 -5.92 -7.67
N LEU A 212 12.33 -5.31 -7.48
CA LEU A 212 13.59 -6.02 -7.37
C LEU A 212 13.90 -6.22 -5.89
N TYR A 213 13.90 -7.47 -5.45
CA TYR A 213 14.31 -7.82 -4.10
C TYR A 213 15.76 -8.32 -4.09
N TYR A 214 16.64 -7.56 -3.46
CA TYR A 214 18.03 -7.96 -3.28
C TYR A 214 18.20 -8.71 -1.95
N LYS A 215 18.31 -10.04 -2.01
CA LYS A 215 18.50 -10.89 -0.82
C LYS A 215 19.72 -10.52 0.03
N THR A 216 20.72 -9.90 -0.57
CA THR A 216 21.99 -9.57 0.12
C THR A 216 21.93 -8.28 0.93
N THR A 217 21.04 -7.36 0.62
CA THR A 217 20.98 -6.04 1.26
C THR A 217 19.66 -5.77 1.98
N ALA A 218 18.66 -6.65 1.85
CA ALA A 218 17.27 -6.40 2.28
C ALA A 218 16.69 -5.08 1.71
N ALA A 219 17.33 -4.52 0.68
CA ALA A 219 16.82 -3.36 -0.03
C ALA A 219 15.76 -3.82 -1.04
N GLU A 220 14.64 -3.16 -1.02
CA GLU A 220 13.55 -3.35 -1.99
C GLU A 220 13.58 -2.14 -2.92
N ASP A 221 14.00 -2.35 -4.17
CA ASP A 221 13.92 -1.33 -5.20
C ASP A 221 12.70 -1.56 -6.08
N ILE A 222 11.95 -0.51 -6.32
CA ILE A 222 10.80 -0.53 -7.21
C ILE A 222 11.19 0.20 -8.47
N ASP A 223 11.08 -0.51 -9.58
CA ASP A 223 11.36 0.03 -10.92
C ASP A 223 10.03 0.29 -11.63
N LEU A 224 9.70 1.55 -11.82
CA LEU A 224 8.59 2.00 -12.66
C LEU A 224 9.17 2.33 -14.04
N ALA A 225 8.95 1.43 -14.99
CA ALA A 225 9.40 1.61 -16.35
C ALA A 225 8.22 1.90 -17.28
N PHE A 226 8.39 2.80 -18.23
CA PHE A 226 7.44 2.97 -19.33
C PHE A 226 8.10 3.41 -20.61
N GLN A 227 7.51 2.95 -21.70
CA GLN A 227 7.91 3.27 -23.05
C GLN A 227 7.01 4.33 -23.64
N LEU A 228 7.61 5.33 -24.25
CA LEU A 228 6.90 6.34 -25.02
C LEU A 228 6.59 5.80 -26.41
N GLY A 229 5.34 5.71 -26.78
CA GLY A 229 4.87 5.36 -28.13
C GLY A 229 4.92 6.58 -29.04
N ALA A 230 6.12 7.00 -29.46
CA ALA A 230 6.37 8.17 -30.28
C ALA A 230 7.09 7.78 -31.59
N GLU A 231 6.74 8.46 -32.70
CA GLU A 231 7.50 8.35 -33.96
C GLU A 231 8.87 9.03 -33.83
N LYS A 232 8.93 10.16 -33.13
CA LYS A 232 10.17 10.86 -32.82
C LYS A 232 10.93 10.12 -31.71
N GLN A 233 12.24 10.02 -31.89
CA GLN A 233 13.12 9.49 -30.86
C GLN A 233 13.49 10.60 -29.86
N TYR A 234 13.18 10.37 -28.59
CA TYR A 234 13.55 11.25 -27.48
C TYR A 234 14.63 10.57 -26.65
N ARG A 235 15.83 11.13 -26.64
CA ARG A 235 16.89 10.67 -25.75
C ARG A 235 16.71 11.29 -24.38
N ILE A 236 16.73 10.46 -23.34
CA ILE A 236 16.50 10.84 -21.94
C ILE A 236 17.70 10.31 -21.16
N THR A 237 18.47 11.25 -20.61
CA THR A 237 19.73 10.94 -19.92
C THR A 237 19.48 10.71 -18.42
N PRO A 238 20.42 10.06 -17.71
CA PRO A 238 20.34 9.95 -16.24
C PRO A 238 20.17 11.32 -15.58
N ASP A 239 19.46 11.34 -14.46
CA ASP A 239 19.07 12.52 -13.69
C ASP A 239 18.10 13.48 -14.38
N SER A 240 17.70 13.23 -15.63
CA SER A 240 16.64 13.99 -16.28
C SER A 240 15.35 13.90 -15.49
N PRO A 241 14.74 15.02 -15.08
CA PRO A 241 13.51 14.98 -14.29
C PRO A 241 12.32 14.51 -15.14
N VAL A 242 11.56 13.60 -14.56
CA VAL A 242 10.25 13.15 -15.04
C VAL A 242 9.22 13.55 -14.00
N THR A 243 8.32 14.45 -14.35
CA THR A 243 7.33 15.01 -13.44
C THR A 243 5.94 14.53 -13.82
N PHE A 244 5.28 13.86 -12.89
CA PHE A 244 3.87 13.52 -12.95
C PHE A 244 3.07 14.68 -12.34
N VAL A 245 2.07 15.14 -13.07
CA VAL A 245 1.13 16.15 -12.59
C VAL A 245 -0.15 15.47 -12.17
N LEU A 246 -0.52 15.59 -10.92
CA LEU A 246 -1.74 15.01 -10.37
C LEU A 246 -2.90 16.02 -10.40
N GLU A 247 -4.12 15.54 -10.26
CA GLU A 247 -5.29 16.39 -10.12
C GLU A 247 -5.11 17.34 -8.92
N GLY A 248 -5.49 18.62 -9.12
CA GLY A 248 -5.24 19.65 -8.12
C GLY A 248 -3.86 20.33 -8.20
N GLY A 249 -2.99 19.89 -9.14
CA GLY A 249 -1.70 20.53 -9.41
C GLY A 249 -0.55 20.07 -8.52
N GLN A 250 -0.74 19.01 -7.72
CA GLN A 250 0.37 18.35 -7.03
C GLN A 250 1.31 17.71 -8.05
N GLU A 251 2.61 17.75 -7.78
CA GLU A 251 3.64 17.23 -8.66
C GLU A 251 4.53 16.22 -7.94
N ILE A 252 4.80 15.10 -8.63
CA ILE A 252 5.78 14.10 -8.20
C ILE A 252 6.88 14.05 -9.25
N THR A 253 8.09 14.41 -8.88
CA THR A 253 9.25 14.39 -9.78
C THR A 253 10.19 13.27 -9.38
N LEU A 254 10.55 12.44 -10.36
CA LEU A 254 11.49 11.33 -10.23
C LEU A 254 12.61 11.50 -11.26
N PRO A 255 13.87 11.20 -10.92
CA PRO A 255 14.95 11.24 -11.88
C PRO A 255 14.93 10.00 -12.78
N GLN A 256 15.24 10.16 -14.05
CA GLN A 256 15.61 9.06 -14.94
C GLN A 256 16.88 8.38 -14.42
N THR A 257 16.94 7.05 -14.45
CA THR A 257 18.07 6.31 -13.89
C THR A 257 19.05 5.77 -14.95
N ARG A 258 18.63 5.77 -16.24
CA ARG A 258 19.42 5.20 -17.35
C ARG A 258 19.43 6.15 -18.54
N ASP A 259 20.47 6.01 -19.40
CA ASP A 259 20.53 6.67 -20.71
C ASP A 259 19.76 5.82 -21.72
N GLU A 260 18.58 6.29 -22.13
CA GLU A 260 17.67 5.52 -22.97
C GLU A 260 16.97 6.40 -24.01
N THR A 261 16.48 5.75 -25.07
CA THR A 261 15.66 6.41 -26.10
C THR A 261 14.23 5.90 -26.04
N ASN A 262 13.30 6.81 -25.82
CA ASN A 262 11.86 6.52 -25.65
C ASN A 262 11.54 5.55 -24.51
N PHE A 263 12.44 5.37 -23.55
CA PHE A 263 12.24 4.56 -22.37
C PHE A 263 12.56 5.37 -21.10
N LEU A 264 11.73 5.19 -20.09
CA LEU A 264 11.93 5.77 -18.76
C LEU A 264 12.06 4.64 -17.74
N TYR A 265 13.05 4.81 -16.86
CA TYR A 265 13.31 3.94 -15.72
C TYR A 265 13.43 4.79 -14.47
N LEU A 266 12.45 4.71 -13.59
CA LEU A 266 12.29 5.55 -12.40
C LEU A 266 12.26 4.67 -11.16
N TYR A 267 12.86 5.13 -10.07
CA TYR A 267 12.86 4.44 -8.78
C TYR A 267 12.05 5.23 -7.75
N PRO A 268 10.70 5.12 -7.80
CA PRO A 268 9.87 5.74 -6.78
C PRO A 268 10.04 5.04 -5.43
N SER A 269 9.96 5.80 -4.35
CA SER A 269 9.70 5.19 -3.04
C SER A 269 8.31 4.53 -3.04
N MET A 270 8.06 3.63 -2.10
CA MET A 270 6.74 2.99 -1.95
C MET A 270 5.62 4.02 -1.75
N ASP A 271 5.90 5.12 -1.03
CA ASP A 271 4.93 6.19 -0.82
C ASP A 271 4.63 6.96 -2.11
N GLN A 272 5.67 7.32 -2.87
CA GLN A 272 5.50 7.98 -4.17
C GLN A 272 4.76 7.08 -5.16
N LEU A 273 5.10 5.79 -5.22
CA LEU A 273 4.41 4.84 -6.08
C LEU A 273 2.93 4.70 -5.71
N ARG A 274 2.62 4.63 -4.41
CA ARG A 274 1.24 4.60 -3.94
C ARG A 274 0.50 5.88 -4.32
N GLU A 275 1.14 7.03 -4.15
CA GLU A 275 0.57 8.33 -4.51
C GLU A 275 0.26 8.40 -6.01
N LEU A 276 1.16 7.92 -6.86
CA LEU A 276 0.93 7.77 -8.30
C LEU A 276 -0.20 6.77 -8.63
N ALA A 277 -0.28 5.66 -7.89
CA ALA A 277 -1.28 4.62 -8.13
C ALA A 277 -2.70 5.05 -7.77
N TYR A 278 -2.87 5.89 -6.75
CA TYR A 278 -4.18 6.36 -6.30
C TYR A 278 -4.48 7.80 -6.69
N GLY A 279 -3.48 8.55 -7.11
CA GLY A 279 -3.65 9.89 -7.65
C GLY A 279 -4.22 9.87 -9.07
N HIS A 280 -4.95 10.91 -9.45
CA HIS A 280 -5.38 11.10 -10.82
C HIS A 280 -4.28 11.85 -11.57
N ILE A 281 -3.52 11.16 -12.44
CA ILE A 281 -2.43 11.73 -13.23
C ILE A 281 -3.03 12.45 -14.43
N THR A 282 -2.86 13.76 -14.47
CA THR A 282 -3.41 14.64 -15.51
C THR A 282 -2.38 15.08 -16.53
N GLY A 283 -1.11 14.81 -16.28
CA GLY A 283 -0.05 15.16 -17.23
C GLY A 283 1.32 14.62 -16.85
N LEU A 284 2.21 14.65 -17.84
CA LEU A 284 3.61 14.28 -17.76
C LEU A 284 4.49 15.38 -18.34
N ARG A 285 5.61 15.64 -17.67
CA ARG A 285 6.71 16.47 -18.20
C ARG A 285 8.00 15.67 -18.11
N ILE A 286 8.70 15.55 -19.22
CA ILE A 286 9.91 14.76 -19.35
C ILE A 286 11.00 15.65 -19.94
N GLN A 287 12.11 15.81 -19.22
CA GLN A 287 13.27 16.50 -19.77
C GLN A 287 14.02 15.56 -20.71
N THR A 288 14.20 16.00 -21.96
CA THR A 288 14.96 15.26 -22.98
C THR A 288 16.17 16.10 -23.42
N GLU A 289 17.08 15.55 -24.21
CA GLU A 289 18.19 16.31 -24.80
C GLU A 289 17.70 17.49 -25.66
N ASP A 290 16.58 17.33 -26.35
CA ASP A 290 16.02 18.33 -27.25
C ASP A 290 15.13 19.39 -26.54
N GLY A 291 14.95 19.29 -25.23
CA GLY A 291 14.08 20.16 -24.45
C GLY A 291 13.03 19.38 -23.65
N THR A 292 12.03 20.09 -23.14
CA THR A 292 10.97 19.47 -22.33
C THR A 292 9.84 18.96 -23.22
N LEU A 293 9.59 17.65 -23.16
CA LEU A 293 8.38 17.03 -23.66
C LEU A 293 7.28 17.20 -22.60
N GLN A 294 6.15 17.73 -22.98
CA GLN A 294 4.98 17.88 -22.11
C GLN A 294 3.78 17.25 -22.79
N ASP A 295 3.13 16.33 -22.09
CA ASP A 295 1.93 15.65 -22.55
C ASP A 295 0.81 15.76 -21.52
N ALA A 296 -0.41 15.96 -21.98
CA ALA A 296 -1.61 15.95 -21.14
C ALA A 296 -2.25 14.57 -21.18
N ILE A 297 -2.62 14.03 -20.04
CA ILE A 297 -3.42 12.83 -19.93
C ILE A 297 -4.89 13.27 -19.90
N LEU A 298 -5.65 12.85 -20.92
CA LEU A 298 -7.01 13.37 -21.15
C LEU A 298 -8.09 12.61 -20.37
N ASP A 299 -7.75 11.42 -19.93
CA ASP A 299 -8.64 10.56 -19.17
C ASP A 299 -7.88 9.88 -18.02
N ASP A 300 -8.51 8.97 -17.34
CA ASP A 300 -7.89 8.26 -16.21
C ASP A 300 -7.12 6.97 -16.63
N SER A 301 -6.86 6.77 -17.93
CA SER A 301 -6.20 5.56 -18.44
C SER A 301 -4.81 5.34 -17.85
N PHE A 302 -4.00 6.41 -17.74
CA PHE A 302 -2.67 6.33 -17.15
C PHE A 302 -2.73 5.96 -15.67
N SER A 303 -3.57 6.63 -14.90
CA SER A 303 -3.79 6.35 -13.48
C SER A 303 -4.31 4.94 -13.25
N LYS A 304 -5.25 4.47 -14.06
CA LYS A 304 -5.74 3.09 -14.03
C LYS A 304 -4.63 2.08 -14.32
N ALA A 305 -3.81 2.33 -15.34
CA ALA A 305 -2.71 1.45 -15.70
C ALA A 305 -1.67 1.35 -14.56
N VAL A 306 -1.25 2.47 -13.98
CA VAL A 306 -0.33 2.49 -12.84
C VAL A 306 -0.96 1.80 -11.62
N ASN A 307 -2.24 2.07 -11.35
CA ASN A 307 -2.94 1.43 -10.23
C ASN A 307 -3.05 -0.09 -10.42
N GLN A 308 -3.43 -0.60 -11.60
CA GLN A 308 -3.47 -2.03 -11.87
C GLN A 308 -2.11 -2.70 -11.67
N GLN A 309 -1.04 -2.10 -12.20
CA GLN A 309 0.32 -2.60 -12.03
C GLN A 309 0.74 -2.61 -10.56
N TYR A 310 0.42 -1.55 -9.82
CA TYR A 310 0.66 -1.47 -8.39
C TYR A 310 -0.07 -2.58 -7.61
N GLN A 311 -1.36 -2.78 -7.88
CA GLN A 311 -2.16 -3.82 -7.20
C GLN A 311 -1.61 -5.23 -7.51
N LEU A 312 -1.23 -5.48 -8.78
CA LEU A 312 -0.62 -6.73 -9.19
C LEU A 312 0.71 -6.97 -8.45
N LEU A 313 1.59 -5.96 -8.38
CA LEU A 313 2.83 -6.01 -7.62
C LEU A 313 2.58 -6.35 -6.15
N MET A 314 1.63 -5.66 -5.51
CA MET A 314 1.29 -5.89 -4.11
C MET A 314 0.71 -7.29 -3.87
N SER A 315 -0.10 -7.82 -4.80
CA SER A 315 -0.66 -9.17 -4.71
C SER A 315 0.40 -10.26 -4.76
N LEU A 316 1.44 -10.05 -5.58
CA LEU A 316 2.57 -10.97 -5.71
C LEU A 316 3.53 -10.89 -4.51
N SER A 317 3.72 -9.70 -3.95
CA SER A 317 4.56 -9.48 -2.76
C SER A 317 3.96 -10.05 -1.47
N ALA A 318 2.66 -10.33 -1.46
CA ALA A 318 1.96 -10.90 -0.32
C ALA A 318 2.00 -12.45 -0.27
N ARG A 319 2.52 -13.11 -1.32
CA ARG A 319 2.71 -14.57 -1.44
C ARG A 319 4.08 -14.98 -0.94
#